data_8134756f0ee10e4c13dc7a160c674e28
#
_entry.id   8134756f0ee10e4c13dc7a160c674e28
#
_cell.length_a   1.000
_cell.length_b   1.000
_cell.length_c   1.000
_cell.angle_alpha   90.00
_cell.angle_beta   90.00
_cell.angle_gamma   90.00
#
_symmetry.space_group_name_H-M   'P 1'
#
loop_
_entity.id
_entity.type
_entity.pdbx_description
1 polymer ?
#
loop_
_entity_poly.entity_id
_entity_poly.type
_entity_poly.pdbx_seq_one_letter_code
_entity_poly.pdbx_strand_id
1 'polypeptide(L)'
;IDGGALGGVLQQAKTANIPVIAYDRLITNTDKCDFYATFDNYGVGKMQGEFIESALNLDKGEKGPFTMECFGGDPGDNNAKLFNQGAMDVLQKYIDSGVIVVKSGQTKFPDQIAITNWESKGAQDRMDNLLTAYYADENIDIVLSPNDSLAQGIVASLKSAGYGSADKPFPVLTGQDCDKI
;
A
#
# COMPACT_ATOMS: atom_id res chain seq x y z
N ILE A 1 -0.44 9.80 -11.65
CA ILE A 1 -1.31 11.00 -11.81
C ILE A 1 -0.92 11.99 -10.74
N ASP A 2 -0.36 13.14 -11.15
CA ASP A 2 0.08 14.19 -10.24
C ASP A 2 -1.09 15.14 -9.91
N GLY A 3 -1.57 15.10 -8.67
CA GLY A 3 -2.63 16.00 -8.18
C GLY A 3 -2.23 17.47 -8.16
N GLY A 4 -0.95 17.78 -8.25
CA GLY A 4 -0.41 19.15 -8.25
C GLY A 4 -0.34 19.81 -9.62
N ALA A 5 -0.51 19.08 -10.72
CA ALA A 5 -0.25 19.58 -12.08
C ALA A 5 -1.37 20.44 -12.70
N LEU A 6 -2.54 20.55 -12.05
CA LEU A 6 -3.77 21.10 -12.65
C LEU A 6 -3.98 22.62 -12.39
N GLY A 7 -3.10 23.30 -11.70
CA GLY A 7 -3.31 24.68 -11.22
C GLY A 7 -3.71 25.68 -12.31
N GLY A 8 -3.12 25.61 -13.50
CA GLY A 8 -3.42 26.53 -14.59
C GLY A 8 -4.83 26.37 -15.17
N VAL A 9 -5.28 25.13 -15.42
CA VAL A 9 -6.63 24.86 -15.95
C VAL A 9 -7.72 25.15 -14.92
N LEU A 10 -7.45 24.88 -13.64
CA LEU A 10 -8.37 25.19 -12.56
C LEU A 10 -8.56 26.70 -12.36
N GLN A 11 -7.52 27.51 -12.58
CA GLN A 11 -7.67 28.95 -12.59
C GLN A 11 -8.57 29.46 -13.72
N GLN A 12 -8.52 28.83 -14.89
CA GLN A 12 -9.43 29.15 -16.01
C GLN A 12 -10.87 28.78 -15.66
N ALA A 13 -11.11 27.59 -15.09
CA ALA A 13 -12.44 27.18 -14.63
C ALA A 13 -13.02 28.19 -13.63
N LYS A 14 -12.24 28.61 -12.63
CA LYS A 14 -12.65 29.59 -11.63
C LYS A 14 -13.00 30.94 -12.27
N THR A 15 -12.19 31.41 -13.22
CA THR A 15 -12.46 32.66 -13.95
C THR A 15 -13.76 32.59 -14.75
N ALA A 16 -14.10 31.41 -15.28
CA ALA A 16 -15.32 31.15 -16.02
C ALA A 16 -16.53 30.81 -15.12
N ASN A 17 -16.39 30.85 -13.78
CA ASN A 17 -17.39 30.43 -12.81
C ASN A 17 -17.88 28.98 -13.03
N ILE A 18 -16.99 28.08 -13.45
CA ILE A 18 -17.28 26.65 -13.60
C ILE A 18 -16.88 25.94 -12.30
N PRO A 19 -17.83 25.32 -11.57
CA PRO A 19 -17.51 24.57 -10.36
C PRO A 19 -16.70 23.33 -10.71
N VAL A 20 -15.72 23.00 -9.85
CA VAL A 20 -14.80 21.87 -10.02
C VAL A 20 -14.97 20.87 -8.88
N ILE A 21 -15.13 19.61 -9.24
CA ILE A 21 -15.19 18.49 -8.31
C ILE A 21 -13.96 17.63 -8.55
N ALA A 22 -13.11 17.48 -7.53
CA ALA A 22 -12.10 16.42 -7.51
C ALA A 22 -12.80 15.10 -7.18
N TYR A 23 -12.63 14.10 -8.05
CA TYR A 23 -13.20 12.78 -7.85
C TYR A 23 -12.09 11.76 -7.64
N ASP A 24 -12.24 10.92 -6.61
CA ASP A 24 -11.28 9.91 -6.16
C ASP A 24 -9.97 10.51 -5.64
N ARG A 25 -9.23 11.27 -6.45
CA ARG A 25 -7.91 11.80 -6.10
C ARG A 25 -7.95 13.27 -5.74
N LEU A 26 -7.33 13.61 -4.62
CA LEU A 26 -7.23 14.99 -4.18
C LEU A 26 -6.37 15.80 -5.16
N ILE A 27 -6.92 16.91 -5.66
CA ILE A 27 -6.14 17.92 -6.37
C ILE A 27 -5.41 18.77 -5.33
N THR A 28 -4.08 18.74 -5.37
CA THR A 28 -3.21 19.44 -4.42
C THR A 28 -2.67 20.75 -5.00
N ASN A 29 -2.05 21.56 -4.14
CA ASN A 29 -1.41 22.82 -4.53
C ASN A 29 -2.35 23.87 -5.18
N THR A 30 -3.63 23.84 -4.86
CA THR A 30 -4.64 24.77 -5.36
C THR A 30 -5.79 24.94 -4.38
N ASP A 31 -6.38 26.14 -4.38
CA ASP A 31 -7.63 26.48 -3.69
C ASP A 31 -8.84 26.56 -4.66
N LYS A 32 -8.66 26.08 -5.89
CA LYS A 32 -9.61 26.25 -6.99
C LYS A 32 -10.52 25.01 -7.22
N CYS A 33 -10.45 24.02 -6.33
CA CYS A 33 -11.36 22.90 -6.32
C CYS A 33 -12.49 23.18 -5.32
N ASP A 34 -13.73 23.10 -5.77
CA ASP A 34 -14.89 23.48 -4.93
C ASP A 34 -15.38 22.28 -4.09
N PHE A 35 -15.23 21.06 -4.60
CA PHE A 35 -15.69 19.85 -3.94
C PHE A 35 -14.70 18.71 -4.13
N TYR A 36 -14.66 17.81 -3.16
CA TYR A 36 -13.87 16.58 -3.22
C TYR A 36 -14.76 15.39 -2.84
N ALA A 37 -14.89 14.42 -3.75
CA ALA A 37 -15.65 13.19 -3.55
C ALA A 37 -14.69 11.99 -3.60
N THR A 38 -14.54 11.29 -2.49
CA THR A 38 -13.62 10.15 -2.34
C THR A 38 -14.11 9.18 -1.29
N PHE A 39 -13.35 8.12 -1.05
CA PHE A 39 -13.56 7.18 0.04
C PHE A 39 -12.85 7.63 1.34
N ASP A 40 -13.13 6.93 2.43
CA ASP A 40 -12.32 7.02 3.64
C ASP A 40 -11.03 6.21 3.46
N ASN A 41 -10.06 6.81 2.76
CA ASN A 41 -8.80 6.16 2.41
C ASN A 41 -7.96 5.77 3.64
N TYR A 42 -8.05 6.56 4.72
CA TYR A 42 -7.43 6.21 6.00
C TYR A 42 -8.10 4.96 6.61
N GLY A 43 -9.43 4.93 6.62
CA GLY A 43 -10.21 3.79 7.08
C GLY A 43 -9.92 2.51 6.29
N VAL A 44 -9.73 2.62 4.97
CA VAL A 44 -9.30 1.48 4.12
C VAL A 44 -7.94 0.94 4.58
N GLY A 45 -6.95 1.81 4.76
CA GLY A 45 -5.64 1.39 5.27
C GLY A 45 -5.74 0.74 6.66
N LYS A 46 -6.55 1.31 7.54
CA LYS A 46 -6.80 0.74 8.86
C LYS A 46 -7.40 -0.67 8.77
N MET A 47 -8.40 -0.88 7.89
CA MET A 47 -8.96 -2.22 7.65
C MET A 47 -7.93 -3.22 7.13
N GLN A 48 -6.98 -2.81 6.31
CA GLN A 48 -5.87 -3.66 5.86
C GLN A 48 -4.98 -4.09 7.05
N GLY A 49 -4.64 -3.15 7.94
CA GLY A 49 -3.90 -3.46 9.17
C GLY A 49 -4.67 -4.38 10.10
N GLU A 50 -5.96 -4.12 10.32
CA GLU A 50 -6.84 -4.96 11.15
C GLU A 50 -7.04 -6.37 10.56
N PHE A 51 -7.06 -6.49 9.22
CA PHE A 51 -7.10 -7.79 8.55
C PHE A 51 -5.83 -8.61 8.86
N ILE A 52 -4.65 -8.02 8.75
CA ILE A 52 -3.38 -8.68 9.10
C ILE A 52 -3.38 -9.08 10.58
N GLU A 53 -3.75 -8.14 11.46
CA GLU A 53 -3.86 -8.38 12.91
C GLU A 53 -4.74 -9.59 13.22
N SER A 54 -5.92 -9.64 12.63
CA SER A 54 -6.89 -10.73 12.81
C SER A 54 -6.44 -12.05 12.19
N ALA A 55 -5.91 -12.02 10.96
CA ALA A 55 -5.47 -13.22 10.24
C ALA A 55 -4.36 -13.98 10.98
N LEU A 56 -3.52 -13.26 11.71
CA LEU A 56 -2.42 -13.83 12.49
C LEU A 56 -2.72 -13.91 13.99
N ASN A 57 -3.94 -13.60 14.42
CA ASN A 57 -4.36 -13.59 15.83
C ASN A 57 -3.46 -12.72 16.75
N LEU A 58 -2.90 -11.64 16.21
CA LEU A 58 -2.03 -10.75 16.97
C LEU A 58 -2.79 -10.06 18.13
N ASP A 59 -4.06 -9.71 17.89
CA ASP A 59 -4.99 -9.18 18.90
C ASP A 59 -5.27 -10.17 20.03
N LYS A 60 -5.06 -11.48 19.79
CA LYS A 60 -5.21 -12.55 20.80
C LYS A 60 -3.90 -12.92 21.50
N GLY A 61 -2.81 -12.20 21.19
CA GLY A 61 -1.54 -12.36 21.88
C GLY A 61 -0.59 -13.35 21.22
N GLU A 62 -0.77 -13.67 19.93
CA GLU A 62 0.21 -14.44 19.17
C GLU A 62 1.56 -13.70 19.14
N LYS A 63 2.66 -14.41 19.35
CA LYS A 63 3.94 -13.77 19.69
C LYS A 63 4.93 -13.64 18.53
N GLY A 64 4.69 -14.26 17.38
CA GLY A 64 5.66 -14.21 16.28
C GLY A 64 7.04 -14.80 16.60
N PRO A 65 8.15 -14.29 16.03
CA PRO A 65 8.16 -13.18 15.08
C PRO A 65 7.56 -13.56 13.72
N PHE A 66 6.78 -12.66 13.16
CA PHE A 66 6.28 -12.76 11.79
C PHE A 66 7.04 -11.81 10.88
N THR A 67 7.47 -12.27 9.72
CA THR A 67 8.18 -11.43 8.76
C THR A 67 7.21 -10.66 7.88
N MET A 68 7.50 -9.38 7.61
CA MET A 68 6.65 -8.51 6.80
C MET A 68 7.46 -7.66 5.83
N GLU A 69 6.86 -7.39 4.65
CA GLU A 69 7.32 -6.33 3.76
C GLU A 69 6.18 -5.40 3.38
N CYS A 70 6.51 -4.12 3.20
CA CYS A 70 5.56 -3.05 2.94
C CYS A 70 5.69 -2.54 1.50
N PHE A 71 4.53 -2.26 0.90
CA PHE A 71 4.41 -1.59 -0.39
C PHE A 71 3.49 -0.37 -0.25
N GLY A 72 3.87 0.72 -0.88
CA GLY A 72 3.07 1.93 -0.96
C GLY A 72 2.66 2.20 -2.40
N GLY A 73 1.64 3.06 -2.58
CA GLY A 73 1.20 3.50 -3.89
C GLY A 73 2.07 4.62 -4.46
N ASP A 74 1.53 5.36 -5.42
CA ASP A 74 2.21 6.48 -6.06
C ASP A 74 2.52 7.60 -5.05
N PRO A 75 3.75 8.13 -5.03
CA PRO A 75 4.16 9.15 -4.07
C PRO A 75 3.43 10.50 -4.23
N GLY A 76 2.90 10.79 -5.43
CA GLY A 76 2.10 11.99 -5.72
C GLY A 76 0.62 11.85 -5.41
N ASP A 77 0.18 10.69 -4.91
CA ASP A 77 -1.22 10.41 -4.60
C ASP A 77 -1.49 10.50 -3.09
N ASN A 78 -2.35 11.43 -2.69
CA ASN A 78 -2.74 11.58 -1.28
C ASN A 78 -3.42 10.30 -0.72
N ASN A 79 -4.10 9.52 -1.55
CA ASN A 79 -4.73 8.27 -1.13
C ASN A 79 -3.68 7.26 -0.64
N ALA A 80 -2.55 7.12 -1.36
CA ALA A 80 -1.45 6.24 -0.99
C ALA A 80 -0.89 6.56 0.41
N LYS A 81 -0.76 7.85 0.72
CA LYS A 81 -0.34 8.30 2.05
C LYS A 81 -1.32 7.88 3.13
N LEU A 82 -2.62 8.06 2.88
CA LEU A 82 -3.68 7.74 3.85
C LEU A 82 -3.81 6.23 4.07
N PHE A 83 -3.71 5.41 3.01
CA PHE A 83 -3.68 3.95 3.14
C PHE A 83 -2.51 3.50 4.02
N ASN A 84 -1.31 4.00 3.74
CA ASN A 84 -0.13 3.65 4.54
C ASN A 84 -0.29 4.09 6.00
N GLN A 85 -0.75 5.31 6.25
CA GLN A 85 -0.96 5.82 7.60
C GLN A 85 -1.94 4.95 8.38
N GLY A 86 -3.12 4.65 7.80
CA GLY A 86 -4.13 3.82 8.47
C GLY A 86 -3.63 2.42 8.81
N ALA A 87 -2.91 1.76 7.89
CA ALA A 87 -2.35 0.43 8.13
C ALA A 87 -1.26 0.46 9.22
N MET A 88 -0.35 1.44 9.16
CA MET A 88 0.74 1.55 10.12
C MET A 88 0.24 1.93 11.53
N ASP A 89 -0.83 2.71 11.67
CA ASP A 89 -1.44 3.01 12.98
C ASP A 89 -1.93 1.74 13.71
N VAL A 90 -2.25 0.68 12.98
CA VAL A 90 -2.56 -0.63 13.56
C VAL A 90 -1.32 -1.48 13.81
N LEU A 91 -0.40 -1.52 12.83
CA LEU A 91 0.70 -2.49 12.79
C LEU A 91 1.96 -2.02 13.53
N GLN A 92 2.17 -0.71 13.69
CA GLN A 92 3.40 -0.16 14.27
C GLN A 92 3.71 -0.72 15.67
N LYS A 93 2.71 -0.90 16.52
CA LYS A 93 2.88 -1.49 17.86
C LYS A 93 3.47 -2.91 17.84
N TYR A 94 3.18 -3.69 16.79
CA TYR A 94 3.72 -5.04 16.61
C TYR A 94 5.13 -5.02 16.04
N ILE A 95 5.44 -4.03 15.21
CA ILE A 95 6.80 -3.80 14.71
C ILE A 95 7.70 -3.36 15.87
N ASP A 96 7.26 -2.39 16.67
CA ASP A 96 8.02 -1.85 17.80
C ASP A 96 8.30 -2.91 18.88
N SER A 97 7.37 -3.84 19.06
CA SER A 97 7.54 -4.96 20.02
C SER A 97 8.33 -6.16 19.47
N GLY A 98 8.66 -6.18 18.16
CA GLY A 98 9.34 -7.28 17.50
C GLY A 98 8.46 -8.49 17.19
N VAL A 99 7.14 -8.40 17.38
CA VAL A 99 6.17 -9.43 16.96
C VAL A 99 6.07 -9.48 15.45
N ILE A 100 6.20 -8.33 14.78
CA ILE A 100 6.38 -8.22 13.32
C ILE A 100 7.79 -7.69 13.06
N VAL A 101 8.51 -8.34 12.15
CA VAL A 101 9.86 -7.95 11.74
C VAL A 101 9.86 -7.59 10.26
N VAL A 102 10.12 -6.33 9.92
CA VAL A 102 10.34 -5.89 8.54
C VAL A 102 11.82 -6.09 8.21
N LYS A 103 12.15 -7.18 7.51
CA LYS A 103 13.55 -7.57 7.30
C LYS A 103 14.35 -6.58 6.47
N SER A 104 13.73 -5.94 5.50
CA SER A 104 14.35 -4.86 4.74
C SER A 104 14.55 -3.58 5.57
N GLY A 105 13.85 -3.42 6.69
CA GLY A 105 13.76 -2.17 7.44
C GLY A 105 13.02 -1.05 6.71
N GLN A 106 12.40 -1.34 5.55
CA GLN A 106 11.77 -0.35 4.69
C GLN A 106 10.27 -0.22 5.04
N THR A 107 9.94 0.78 5.83
CA THR A 107 8.56 1.06 6.27
C THR A 107 8.07 2.45 5.91
N LYS A 108 8.96 3.34 5.46
CA LYS A 108 8.65 4.78 5.28
C LYS A 108 8.05 5.07 3.92
N PHE A 109 6.82 5.56 3.91
CA PHE A 109 6.20 6.15 2.72
C PHE A 109 6.49 7.67 2.68
N PRO A 110 6.83 8.26 1.51
CA PRO A 110 7.00 7.59 0.22
C PRO A 110 8.41 7.03 -0.02
N ASP A 111 9.40 7.43 0.75
CA ASP A 111 10.84 7.37 0.42
C ASP A 111 11.38 5.96 0.17
N GLN A 112 10.78 4.92 0.78
CA GLN A 112 11.32 3.57 0.76
C GLN A 112 10.41 2.55 0.07
N ILE A 113 9.09 2.79 0.07
CA ILE A 113 8.10 1.77 -0.30
C ILE A 113 7.17 2.19 -1.44
N ALA A 114 7.24 3.45 -1.91
CA ALA A 114 6.37 3.93 -2.96
C ALA A 114 6.60 3.23 -4.31
N ILE A 115 5.52 2.96 -5.03
CA ILE A 115 5.53 2.43 -6.40
C ILE A 115 4.91 3.48 -7.32
N THR A 116 5.74 4.09 -8.14
CA THR A 116 5.35 5.14 -9.08
C THR A 116 4.25 4.65 -10.02
N ASN A 117 3.28 5.52 -10.29
CA ASN A 117 2.13 5.26 -11.17
C ASN A 117 1.26 4.05 -10.78
N TRP A 118 1.42 3.49 -9.59
CA TRP A 118 0.72 2.27 -9.17
C TRP A 118 0.97 1.08 -10.10
N GLU A 119 2.18 0.99 -10.66
CA GLU A 119 2.51 -0.02 -11.66
C GLU A 119 2.76 -1.40 -11.04
N SER A 120 1.98 -2.39 -11.47
CA SER A 120 2.14 -3.80 -11.08
C SER A 120 3.56 -4.32 -11.30
N LYS A 121 4.21 -3.92 -12.42
CA LYS A 121 5.61 -4.28 -12.72
C LYS A 121 6.59 -3.73 -11.69
N GLY A 122 6.40 -2.50 -11.23
CA GLY A 122 7.23 -1.89 -10.18
C GLY A 122 7.12 -2.64 -8.86
N ALA A 123 5.91 -3.10 -8.51
CA ALA A 123 5.69 -3.92 -7.34
C ALA A 123 6.33 -5.31 -7.49
N GLN A 124 6.23 -5.93 -8.67
CA GLN A 124 6.91 -7.19 -8.97
C GLN A 124 8.42 -7.07 -8.80
N ASP A 125 9.04 -6.06 -9.43
CA ASP A 125 10.50 -5.86 -9.36
C ASP A 125 10.98 -5.61 -7.93
N ARG A 126 10.21 -4.84 -7.16
CA ARG A 126 10.51 -4.64 -5.74
C ARG A 126 10.43 -5.96 -4.97
N MET A 127 9.38 -6.77 -5.21
CA MET A 127 9.22 -8.06 -4.51
C MET A 127 10.34 -9.04 -4.88
N ASP A 128 10.73 -9.12 -6.16
CA ASP A 128 11.85 -9.96 -6.62
C ASP A 128 13.15 -9.59 -5.89
N ASN A 129 13.41 -8.29 -5.74
CA ASN A 129 14.59 -7.79 -5.02
C ASN A 129 14.53 -8.13 -3.51
N LEU A 130 13.36 -7.94 -2.87
CA LEU A 130 13.18 -8.27 -1.47
C LEU A 130 13.37 -9.76 -1.20
N LEU A 131 12.75 -10.62 -2.01
CA LEU A 131 12.89 -12.08 -1.90
C LEU A 131 14.34 -12.52 -2.05
N THR A 132 15.06 -11.96 -3.01
CA THR A 132 16.46 -12.28 -3.26
C THR A 132 17.36 -11.83 -2.11
N ALA A 133 17.12 -10.63 -1.57
CA ALA A 133 18.01 -10.02 -0.58
C ALA A 133 17.78 -10.55 0.84
N TYR A 134 16.53 -10.91 1.19
CA TYR A 134 16.16 -11.13 2.59
C TYR A 134 15.46 -12.47 2.86
N TYR A 135 14.98 -13.18 1.83
CA TYR A 135 14.13 -14.37 1.97
C TYR A 135 14.66 -15.59 1.20
N ALA A 136 15.98 -15.69 1.04
CA ALA A 136 16.60 -16.84 0.37
C ALA A 136 16.39 -18.16 1.15
N ASP A 137 16.46 -18.11 2.49
CA ASP A 137 16.42 -19.27 3.37
C ASP A 137 15.16 -19.36 4.25
N GLU A 138 14.22 -18.43 4.08
CA GLU A 138 12.98 -18.41 4.86
C GLU A 138 11.80 -17.86 4.07
N ASN A 139 10.59 -18.07 4.59
CA ASN A 139 9.37 -17.58 3.96
C ASN A 139 9.00 -16.19 4.50
N ILE A 140 8.33 -15.39 3.67
CA ILE A 140 7.65 -14.18 4.12
C ILE A 140 6.24 -14.53 4.61
N ASP A 141 5.84 -13.96 5.75
CA ASP A 141 4.55 -14.24 6.37
C ASP A 141 3.48 -13.21 6.01
N ILE A 142 3.88 -11.95 5.77
CA ILE A 142 2.97 -10.83 5.57
C ILE A 142 3.48 -9.93 4.43
N VAL A 143 2.57 -9.54 3.54
CA VAL A 143 2.82 -8.46 2.58
C VAL A 143 1.70 -7.43 2.67
N LEU A 144 2.03 -6.24 3.16
CA LEU A 144 1.14 -5.10 3.14
C LEU A 144 1.18 -4.46 1.75
N SER A 145 0.13 -4.69 0.95
CA SER A 145 -0.07 -4.08 -0.37
C SER A 145 -1.28 -3.15 -0.33
N PRO A 146 -1.16 -1.91 -0.84
CA PRO A 146 -2.23 -0.93 -0.73
C PRO A 146 -3.39 -1.17 -1.69
N ASN A 147 -3.19 -1.91 -2.81
CA ASN A 147 -4.24 -2.21 -3.79
C ASN A 147 -3.98 -3.48 -4.60
N ASP A 148 -4.97 -3.87 -5.40
CA ASP A 148 -4.97 -5.11 -6.19
C ASP A 148 -3.97 -5.06 -7.35
N SER A 149 -3.81 -3.93 -8.02
CA SER A 149 -2.85 -3.79 -9.13
C SER A 149 -1.42 -4.09 -8.67
N LEU A 150 -1.00 -3.57 -7.51
CA LEU A 150 0.31 -3.88 -6.93
C LEU A 150 0.35 -5.32 -6.41
N ALA A 151 -0.73 -5.80 -5.77
CA ALA A 151 -0.83 -7.18 -5.28
C ALA A 151 -0.65 -8.20 -6.40
N GLN A 152 -1.15 -7.95 -7.62
CA GLN A 152 -0.95 -8.81 -8.79
C GLN A 152 0.54 -8.96 -9.14
N GLY A 153 1.30 -7.86 -9.16
CA GLY A 153 2.75 -7.90 -9.39
C GLY A 153 3.49 -8.66 -8.29
N ILE A 154 3.11 -8.43 -7.03
CA ILE A 154 3.66 -9.13 -5.87
C ILE A 154 3.38 -10.64 -5.97
N VAL A 155 2.14 -11.04 -6.28
CA VAL A 155 1.76 -12.44 -6.45
C VAL A 155 2.51 -13.11 -7.60
N ALA A 156 2.75 -12.39 -8.72
CA ALA A 156 3.55 -12.92 -9.82
C ALA A 156 4.99 -13.25 -9.38
N SER A 157 5.62 -12.35 -8.61
CA SER A 157 6.95 -12.57 -8.01
C SER A 157 6.94 -13.75 -7.04
N LEU A 158 5.98 -13.79 -6.11
CA LEU A 158 5.84 -14.87 -5.13
C LEU A 158 5.68 -16.23 -5.82
N LYS A 159 4.81 -16.34 -6.84
CA LYS A 159 4.64 -17.58 -7.64
C LYS A 159 5.94 -18.01 -8.30
N SER A 160 6.67 -17.07 -8.89
CA SER A 160 7.96 -17.34 -9.53
C SER A 160 9.00 -17.87 -8.52
N ALA A 161 8.91 -17.43 -7.26
CA ALA A 161 9.75 -17.89 -6.16
C ALA A 161 9.23 -19.18 -5.48
N GLY A 162 8.18 -19.82 -6.01
CA GLY A 162 7.65 -21.09 -5.54
C GLY A 162 6.60 -21.02 -4.43
N TYR A 163 6.11 -19.83 -4.09
CA TYR A 163 4.99 -19.69 -3.15
C TYR A 163 3.69 -20.24 -3.72
N GLY A 164 2.82 -20.73 -2.85
CA GLY A 164 1.56 -21.39 -3.20
C GLY A 164 1.61 -22.91 -3.11
N SER A 165 2.75 -23.51 -2.72
CA SER A 165 2.88 -24.93 -2.39
C SER A 165 2.61 -25.17 -0.90
N ALA A 166 2.46 -26.44 -0.51
CA ALA A 166 2.26 -26.82 0.88
C ALA A 166 3.45 -26.42 1.79
N ASP A 167 4.67 -26.53 1.25
CA ASP A 167 5.91 -26.22 1.98
C ASP A 167 6.25 -24.72 1.94
N LYS A 168 5.64 -23.97 1.03
CA LYS A 168 5.84 -22.53 0.85
C LYS A 168 4.52 -21.81 0.59
N PRO A 169 3.65 -21.67 1.61
CA PRO A 169 2.34 -21.06 1.45
C PRO A 169 2.44 -19.59 1.07
N PHE A 170 1.38 -19.04 0.48
CA PHE A 170 1.30 -17.59 0.29
C PHE A 170 1.27 -16.86 1.63
N PRO A 171 1.91 -15.68 1.72
CA PRO A 171 1.78 -14.81 2.88
C PRO A 171 0.34 -14.28 3.03
N VAL A 172 0.02 -13.75 4.20
CA VAL A 172 -1.12 -12.85 4.36
C VAL A 172 -0.85 -11.62 3.51
N LEU A 173 -1.63 -11.41 2.46
CA LEU A 173 -1.48 -10.33 1.49
C LEU A 173 -2.73 -9.47 1.48
N THR A 174 -2.56 -8.15 1.55
CA THR A 174 -3.65 -7.19 1.42
C THR A 174 -3.83 -6.67 0.00
N GLY A 175 -4.99 -6.13 -0.29
CA GLY A 175 -5.37 -5.45 -1.51
C GLY A 175 -6.66 -4.67 -1.31
N GLN A 176 -7.13 -3.98 -2.33
CA GLN A 176 -8.43 -3.33 -2.45
C GLN A 176 -8.66 -2.93 -3.91
N ASP A 177 -9.82 -2.43 -4.25
CA ASP A 177 -10.36 -2.01 -5.56
C ASP A 177 -11.26 -3.07 -6.21
N CYS A 178 -11.13 -4.34 -5.85
CA CYS A 178 -11.90 -5.45 -6.44
C CYS A 178 -11.65 -5.59 -7.96
N ASP A 179 -10.38 -5.51 -8.34
CA ASP A 179 -9.96 -5.70 -9.73
C ASP A 179 -10.30 -7.12 -10.23
N LYS A 180 -10.72 -7.22 -11.51
CA LYS A 180 -10.83 -8.53 -12.15
C LYS A 180 -9.44 -9.05 -12.47
N ILE A 181 -9.11 -10.19 -11.91
CA ILE A 181 -7.86 -10.93 -12.14
C ILE A 181 -8.10 -12.00 -13.21
#